data_f482292cf756d4f059c33f90215a80ff
#
_entry.id   f482292cf756d4f059c33f90215a80ff
#
_cell.length_a   1.000
_cell.length_b   1.000
_cell.length_c   1.000
_cell.angle_alpha   90.00
_cell.angle_beta   90.00
_cell.angle_gamma   90.00
#
_symmetry.space_group_name_H-M   'P 1'
#
loop_
_entity.id
_entity.type
_entity.pdbx_description
1 polymer ?
#
loop_
_entity_poly.entity_id
_entity_poly.type
_entity_poly.pdbx_seq_one_letter_code
_entity_poly.pdbx_strand_id
1 'polypeptide(L)'
;MKMAWSNTLLQIHIKSPSSPSIHFPHSLPKRSPFLLNPNPINPIPRSLRMQFLHRPNAVPLVSRAMDIMQSSPPTWQSAVLSNLLIFVVGTPLLVAGLSLSGICAAFLLGTLTWRAFGSPGFLLVASYFVIGTAVTKVKMAQKEAQGVAEKRKGRRGPGSVIGSSAAGCVCAVLTIYGVGGEAFTRLWRLGFIASFCTKLSDTVSSEIGKAYGKTTYLVTNFQIVPRGTEGAVSVEGTVAGLLASILLATIGCLLGEINVPEVLICVIASQIANLGESIIGAAFQGKEGFRWLNNDAVNVINISIGCILAVLMQQLLQNWQM
;
A
#
# COMPACT_ATOMS: atom_id res chain seq x y z
N MET A 1 -47.74 -20.53 -22.50
CA MET A 1 -47.91 -19.15 -22.93
C MET A 1 -46.49 -18.63 -23.26
N LYS A 2 -46.18 -18.65 -24.57
CA LYS A 2 -44.87 -18.28 -25.13
C LYS A 2 -44.85 -16.78 -25.34
N MET A 3 -43.92 -16.06 -24.74
CA MET A 3 -43.61 -14.68 -25.09
C MET A 3 -42.27 -14.63 -25.79
N ALA A 4 -42.32 -14.19 -27.05
CA ALA A 4 -41.20 -13.96 -27.93
C ALA A 4 -40.58 -12.60 -27.60
N TRP A 5 -39.23 -12.53 -27.48
CA TRP A 5 -38.49 -11.30 -27.44
C TRP A 5 -37.91 -10.98 -28.80
N SER A 6 -38.32 -9.83 -29.32
CA SER A 6 -37.91 -9.26 -30.61
C SER A 6 -36.52 -8.65 -30.50
N ASN A 7 -35.60 -9.10 -31.35
CA ASN A 7 -34.28 -8.49 -31.58
C ASN A 7 -34.45 -7.21 -32.42
N THR A 8 -34.12 -6.05 -31.85
CA THR A 8 -33.92 -4.83 -32.62
C THR A 8 -32.43 -4.47 -32.59
N LEU A 9 -31.77 -4.78 -33.72
CA LEU A 9 -30.39 -4.35 -34.00
C LEU A 9 -30.38 -2.88 -34.41
N LEU A 10 -29.79 -2.03 -33.61
CA LEU A 10 -29.48 -0.65 -33.96
C LEU A 10 -28.10 -0.63 -34.63
N GLN A 11 -28.07 -0.47 -35.95
CA GLN A 11 -26.86 -0.21 -36.74
C GLN A 11 -26.44 1.25 -36.54
N ILE A 12 -25.32 1.47 -35.88
CA ILE A 12 -24.67 2.78 -35.82
C ILE A 12 -23.70 2.87 -37.01
N HIS A 13 -24.02 3.74 -37.96
CA HIS A 13 -23.18 4.10 -39.10
C HIS A 13 -22.02 4.99 -38.62
N ILE A 14 -20.80 4.47 -38.62
CA ILE A 14 -19.60 5.28 -38.36
C ILE A 14 -19.10 5.83 -39.69
N LYS A 15 -19.23 7.13 -39.88
CA LYS A 15 -18.69 7.89 -40.99
C LYS A 15 -17.22 8.19 -40.75
N SER A 16 -16.33 7.64 -41.56
CA SER A 16 -14.89 7.95 -41.56
C SER A 16 -14.64 9.35 -42.14
N PRO A 17 -13.74 10.15 -41.55
CA PRO A 17 -13.33 11.41 -42.17
C PRO A 17 -12.26 11.16 -43.23
N SER A 18 -12.48 11.80 -44.37
CA SER A 18 -11.62 11.85 -45.55
C SER A 18 -10.33 12.63 -45.29
N SER A 19 -9.20 12.06 -45.75
CA SER A 19 -7.88 12.65 -45.77
C SER A 19 -7.83 13.84 -46.78
N PRO A 20 -7.12 14.94 -46.46
CA PRO A 20 -6.84 15.96 -47.46
C PRO A 20 -5.58 15.59 -48.25
N SER A 21 -5.72 15.61 -49.59
CA SER A 21 -4.68 15.48 -50.57
C SER A 21 -3.84 16.76 -50.64
N ILE A 22 -2.52 16.62 -50.47
CA ILE A 22 -1.56 17.70 -50.66
C ILE A 22 -1.10 17.72 -52.14
N HIS A 23 -1.43 18.77 -52.85
CA HIS A 23 -0.93 19.10 -54.18
C HIS A 23 0.49 19.67 -54.06
N PHE A 24 1.41 19.06 -54.79
CA PHE A 24 2.74 19.65 -55.10
C PHE A 24 2.66 20.40 -56.43
N PRO A 25 3.16 21.62 -56.56
CA PRO A 25 3.38 22.25 -57.85
C PRO A 25 4.79 21.97 -58.33
N HIS A 26 4.88 21.37 -59.50
CA HIS A 26 6.08 21.34 -60.34
C HIS A 26 6.31 22.73 -60.96
N SER A 27 7.51 23.30 -60.78
CA SER A 27 8.14 24.14 -61.81
C SER A 27 9.62 24.35 -61.51
N LEU A 28 10.43 23.79 -62.36
CA LEU A 28 11.89 24.08 -62.48
C LEU A 28 12.06 25.34 -63.31
N PRO A 29 13.00 26.24 -63.01
CA PRO A 29 13.57 27.18 -63.99
C PRO A 29 14.96 26.76 -64.43
N LYS A 30 15.19 27.04 -65.70
CA LYS A 30 16.29 26.70 -66.58
C LYS A 30 17.64 27.33 -66.15
N ARG A 31 18.69 26.59 -66.48
CA ARG A 31 20.09 27.01 -66.49
C ARG A 31 20.34 28.13 -67.52
N SER A 32 21.25 29.05 -67.21
CA SER A 32 22.08 29.78 -68.15
C SER A 32 23.51 29.86 -67.64
N PRO A 33 24.50 29.84 -68.53
CA PRO A 33 25.93 29.65 -68.21
C PRO A 33 26.71 30.96 -68.32
N PHE A 34 28.01 30.81 -67.91
CA PHE A 34 29.14 31.77 -68.08
C PHE A 34 29.35 32.77 -66.94
N LEU A 35 30.54 32.84 -66.32
CA LEU A 35 31.87 33.07 -66.82
C LEU A 35 32.95 32.71 -65.76
N LEU A 36 33.98 32.08 -66.15
CA LEU A 36 35.27 31.93 -65.47
C LEU A 36 35.97 33.25 -65.25
N ASN A 37 36.48 33.48 -64.03
CA ASN A 37 37.64 34.36 -63.87
C ASN A 37 38.54 33.83 -62.75
N PRO A 38 39.86 33.62 -62.98
CA PRO A 38 40.74 33.00 -62.02
C PRO A 38 41.55 34.05 -61.22
N ASN A 39 41.83 33.65 -59.96
CA ASN A 39 42.86 34.12 -59.03
C ASN A 39 42.57 35.26 -58.07
N PRO A 40 43.29 35.33 -56.94
CA PRO A 40 44.39 34.49 -56.48
C PRO A 40 44.18 33.82 -55.07
N ILE A 41 44.98 32.84 -54.82
CA ILE A 41 45.19 32.07 -53.64
C ILE A 41 45.62 32.96 -52.46
N ASN A 42 44.79 33.07 -51.42
CA ASN A 42 45.25 33.48 -50.11
C ASN A 42 45.19 32.27 -49.18
N PRO A 43 46.26 31.97 -48.41
CA PRO A 43 46.20 30.85 -47.45
C PRO A 43 45.35 31.19 -46.30
N ILE A 44 44.26 30.40 -46.14
CA ILE A 44 43.38 30.45 -44.99
C ILE A 44 44.14 29.92 -43.75
N PRO A 45 44.27 30.70 -42.66
CA PRO A 45 44.85 30.19 -41.45
C PRO A 45 43.98 29.01 -40.97
N ARG A 46 44.61 27.88 -40.73
CA ARG A 46 44.04 26.75 -40.02
C ARG A 46 43.69 27.22 -38.59
N SER A 47 42.54 27.85 -38.40
CA SER A 47 41.95 27.91 -37.09
C SER A 47 41.62 26.46 -36.71
N LEU A 48 42.35 25.94 -35.76
CA LEU A 48 42.02 24.75 -35.01
C LEU A 48 40.58 24.92 -34.54
N ARG A 49 39.65 24.34 -35.27
CA ARG A 49 38.30 24.13 -34.82
C ARG A 49 38.44 23.05 -33.75
N MET A 50 38.69 23.48 -32.49
CA MET A 50 38.52 22.67 -31.36
C MET A 50 37.04 22.24 -31.40
N GLN A 51 36.80 21.06 -31.92
CA GLN A 51 35.54 20.36 -31.66
C GLN A 51 35.51 20.17 -30.15
N PHE A 52 34.82 21.08 -29.47
CA PHE A 52 34.31 20.79 -28.12
C PHE A 52 33.48 19.53 -28.29
N LEU A 53 34.08 18.38 -27.98
CA LEU A 53 33.35 17.16 -27.68
C LEU A 53 32.32 17.58 -26.69
N HIS A 54 31.09 17.66 -27.15
CA HIS A 54 29.91 17.82 -26.29
C HIS A 54 29.95 16.63 -25.35
N ARG A 55 30.59 16.78 -24.19
CA ARG A 55 30.43 15.81 -23.10
C ARG A 55 28.93 15.78 -22.87
N PRO A 56 28.28 14.62 -23.02
CA PRO A 56 26.86 14.54 -22.65
C PRO A 56 26.80 15.07 -21.21
N ASN A 57 26.04 16.14 -21.01
CA ASN A 57 25.86 16.74 -19.71
C ASN A 57 25.56 15.60 -18.75
N ALA A 58 26.49 15.31 -17.86
CA ALA A 58 26.29 14.31 -16.83
C ALA A 58 25.14 14.82 -15.98
N VAL A 59 23.95 14.29 -16.21
CA VAL A 59 22.79 14.58 -15.38
C VAL A 59 23.23 14.37 -13.94
N PRO A 60 23.16 15.37 -13.05
CA PRO A 60 23.63 15.21 -11.69
C PRO A 60 23.05 13.93 -11.09
N LEU A 61 23.85 13.16 -10.37
CA LEU A 61 23.42 11.89 -9.78
C LEU A 61 22.11 12.07 -8.98
N VAL A 62 21.94 13.23 -8.36
CA VAL A 62 20.75 13.61 -7.59
C VAL A 62 19.51 13.70 -8.49
N SER A 63 19.59 14.35 -9.67
CA SER A 63 18.42 14.43 -10.55
C SER A 63 18.02 13.07 -11.10
N ARG A 64 18.99 12.22 -11.47
CA ARG A 64 18.69 10.83 -11.86
C ARG A 64 18.01 10.03 -10.73
N ALA A 65 18.49 10.21 -9.49
CA ALA A 65 17.85 9.55 -8.34
C ALA A 65 16.42 10.06 -8.14
N MET A 66 16.19 11.36 -8.28
CA MET A 66 14.85 11.95 -8.19
C MET A 66 13.93 11.45 -9.31
N ASP A 67 14.39 11.40 -10.55
CA ASP A 67 13.62 10.87 -11.68
C ASP A 67 13.22 9.41 -11.47
N ILE A 68 14.15 8.58 -10.95
CA ILE A 68 13.86 7.20 -10.59
C ILE A 68 12.82 7.12 -9.48
N MET A 69 12.94 7.92 -8.42
CA MET A 69 12.00 7.91 -7.29
C MET A 69 10.60 8.35 -7.69
N GLN A 70 10.48 9.27 -8.66
CA GLN A 70 9.20 9.80 -9.16
C GLN A 70 8.63 8.98 -10.33
N SER A 71 9.25 7.84 -10.68
CA SER A 71 8.75 7.02 -11.79
C SER A 71 7.31 6.56 -11.58
N SER A 72 6.48 6.75 -12.61
CA SER A 72 5.08 6.32 -12.63
C SER A 72 4.82 5.51 -13.92
N PRO A 73 4.44 4.24 -13.86
CA PRO A 73 4.23 3.45 -12.63
C PRO A 73 5.53 3.16 -11.86
N PRO A 74 5.44 2.86 -10.55
CA PRO A 74 6.62 2.58 -9.73
C PRO A 74 7.41 1.38 -10.24
N THR A 75 8.74 1.50 -10.29
CA THR A 75 9.64 0.40 -10.66
C THR A 75 10.26 -0.25 -9.42
N TRP A 76 10.87 -1.42 -9.55
CA TRP A 76 11.63 -2.03 -8.46
C TRP A 76 12.80 -1.14 -8.01
N GLN A 77 13.45 -0.45 -8.95
CA GLN A 77 14.54 0.48 -8.65
C GLN A 77 14.03 1.68 -7.84
N SER A 78 12.89 2.28 -8.24
CA SER A 78 12.29 3.38 -7.50
C SER A 78 11.87 2.93 -6.10
N ALA A 79 11.30 1.74 -5.96
CA ALA A 79 10.85 1.19 -4.68
C ALA A 79 12.03 0.98 -3.71
N VAL A 80 13.13 0.34 -4.18
CA VAL A 80 14.31 0.10 -3.35
C VAL A 80 14.97 1.42 -2.96
N LEU A 81 15.18 2.33 -3.91
CA LEU A 81 15.87 3.60 -3.65
C LEU A 81 15.09 4.50 -2.69
N SER A 82 13.78 4.67 -2.93
CA SER A 82 12.92 5.48 -2.06
C SER A 82 12.84 4.90 -0.66
N ASN A 83 12.63 3.59 -0.56
CA ASN A 83 12.55 2.91 0.71
C ASN A 83 13.88 2.98 1.50
N LEU A 84 15.02 2.79 0.82
CA LEU A 84 16.33 2.94 1.45
C LEU A 84 16.53 4.35 2.04
N LEU A 85 16.21 5.38 1.26
CA LEU A 85 16.33 6.76 1.73
C LEU A 85 15.44 7.04 2.95
N ILE A 86 14.18 6.59 2.89
CA ILE A 86 13.23 6.76 3.99
C ILE A 86 13.70 5.99 5.23
N PHE A 87 14.25 4.79 5.08
CA PHE A 87 14.77 3.99 6.20
C PHE A 87 16.00 4.61 6.84
N VAL A 88 16.89 5.21 6.05
CA VAL A 88 18.05 5.95 6.58
C VAL A 88 17.58 7.15 7.42
N VAL A 89 16.68 7.98 6.88
CA VAL A 89 16.14 9.14 7.58
C VAL A 89 15.28 8.72 8.78
N GLY A 90 14.46 7.68 8.62
CA GLY A 90 13.55 7.15 9.64
C GLY A 90 14.20 6.24 10.67
N THR A 91 15.53 6.02 10.63
CA THR A 91 16.24 5.08 11.53
C THR A 91 15.88 5.22 13.00
N PRO A 92 15.79 6.43 13.59
CA PRO A 92 15.44 6.58 15.01
C PRO A 92 14.06 5.97 15.34
N LEU A 93 13.07 6.17 14.45
CA LEU A 93 11.72 5.64 14.61
C LEU A 93 11.68 4.12 14.39
N LEU A 94 12.42 3.64 13.40
CA LEU A 94 12.52 2.19 13.10
C LEU A 94 13.12 1.44 14.29
N VAL A 95 14.24 1.90 14.85
CA VAL A 95 14.89 1.28 16.02
C VAL A 95 14.01 1.37 17.27
N ALA A 96 13.20 2.41 17.40
CA ALA A 96 12.25 2.54 18.50
C ALA A 96 11.13 1.47 18.44
N GLY A 97 10.67 1.08 17.23
CA GLY A 97 9.54 0.19 17.03
C GLY A 97 9.89 -1.23 16.56
N LEU A 98 11.10 -1.46 16.06
CA LEU A 98 11.52 -2.73 15.45
C LEU A 98 12.83 -3.27 16.04
N SER A 99 12.99 -4.59 16.02
CA SER A 99 14.30 -5.23 16.17
C SER A 99 15.09 -5.11 14.85
N LEU A 100 16.40 -5.37 14.87
CA LEU A 100 17.21 -5.32 13.64
C LEU A 100 16.67 -6.24 12.54
N SER A 101 16.32 -7.48 12.87
CA SER A 101 15.67 -8.41 11.94
C SER A 101 14.26 -7.96 11.52
N GLY A 102 13.54 -7.26 12.40
CA GLY A 102 12.28 -6.61 12.08
C GLY A 102 12.44 -5.46 11.08
N ILE A 103 13.54 -4.68 11.15
CA ILE A 103 13.87 -3.64 10.18
C ILE A 103 14.10 -4.25 8.79
N CYS A 104 14.82 -5.37 8.71
CA CYS A 104 15.00 -6.08 7.42
C CYS A 104 13.66 -6.55 6.83
N ALA A 105 12.79 -7.15 7.65
CA ALA A 105 11.46 -7.56 7.19
C ALA A 105 10.60 -6.37 6.77
N ALA A 106 10.64 -5.26 7.52
CA ALA A 106 9.93 -4.02 7.18
C ALA A 106 10.48 -3.37 5.90
N PHE A 107 11.78 -3.49 5.62
CA PHE A 107 12.37 -3.01 4.38
C PHE A 107 11.81 -3.77 3.17
N LEU A 108 11.69 -5.08 3.24
CA LEU A 108 11.07 -5.90 2.19
C LEU A 108 9.59 -5.52 2.00
N LEU A 109 8.85 -5.36 3.10
CA LEU A 109 7.46 -4.90 3.05
C LEU A 109 7.33 -3.52 2.40
N GLY A 110 8.14 -2.54 2.82
CA GLY A 110 8.12 -1.19 2.26
C GLY A 110 8.48 -1.16 0.78
N THR A 111 9.45 -1.98 0.35
CA THR A 111 9.80 -2.12 -1.07
C THR A 111 8.64 -2.71 -1.88
N LEU A 112 8.00 -3.76 -1.37
CA LEU A 112 6.86 -4.39 -2.03
C LEU A 112 5.66 -3.45 -2.15
N THR A 113 5.32 -2.74 -1.08
CA THR A 113 4.19 -1.80 -1.06
C THR A 113 4.43 -0.60 -1.97
N TRP A 114 5.66 -0.05 -1.99
CA TRP A 114 6.01 1.00 -2.94
C TRP A 114 5.89 0.53 -4.38
N ARG A 115 6.38 -0.68 -4.70
CA ARG A 115 6.28 -1.25 -6.05
C ARG A 115 4.84 -1.46 -6.50
N ALA A 116 3.94 -1.87 -5.59
CA ALA A 116 2.54 -2.16 -5.89
C ALA A 116 1.67 -0.91 -5.97
N PHE A 117 1.82 0.02 -5.01
CA PHE A 117 0.89 1.13 -4.76
C PHE A 117 1.58 2.50 -4.72
N GLY A 118 2.89 2.57 -4.99
CA GLY A 118 3.64 3.80 -4.95
C GLY A 118 3.78 4.41 -3.55
N SER A 119 4.06 5.72 -3.53
CA SER A 119 4.19 6.47 -2.27
C SER A 119 2.91 6.47 -1.41
N PRO A 120 1.67 6.51 -1.95
CA PRO A 120 0.47 6.47 -1.11
C PRO A 120 0.34 5.17 -0.32
N GLY A 121 0.52 4.01 -0.97
CA GLY A 121 0.48 2.72 -0.26
C GLY A 121 1.58 2.58 0.79
N PHE A 122 2.79 3.08 0.49
CA PHE A 122 3.87 3.13 1.47
C PHE A 122 3.53 4.02 2.67
N LEU A 123 2.98 5.22 2.43
CA LEU A 123 2.59 6.16 3.49
C LEU A 123 1.49 5.59 4.39
N LEU A 124 0.56 4.81 3.84
CA LEU A 124 -0.44 4.10 4.64
C LEU A 124 0.23 3.15 5.64
N VAL A 125 1.16 2.31 5.17
CA VAL A 125 1.92 1.36 6.02
C VAL A 125 2.77 2.10 7.05
N ALA A 126 3.42 3.19 6.66
CA ALA A 126 4.19 4.04 7.56
C ALA A 126 3.28 4.65 8.66
N SER A 127 2.09 5.13 8.29
CA SER A 127 1.10 5.65 9.26
C SER A 127 0.66 4.58 10.24
N TYR A 128 0.33 3.37 9.75
CA TYR A 128 0.06 2.21 10.59
C TYR A 128 1.21 1.93 11.57
N PHE A 129 2.45 1.92 11.09
CA PHE A 129 3.63 1.64 11.91
C PHE A 129 3.85 2.71 13.00
N VAL A 130 3.74 3.99 12.65
CA VAL A 130 3.91 5.11 13.58
C VAL A 130 2.85 5.07 14.69
N ILE A 131 1.56 5.00 14.30
CA ILE A 131 0.45 4.98 15.23
C ILE A 131 0.52 3.75 16.13
N GLY A 132 0.70 2.55 15.54
CA GLY A 132 0.80 1.32 16.28
C GLY A 132 1.98 1.29 17.25
N THR A 133 3.13 1.83 16.85
CA THR A 133 4.31 1.93 17.74
C THR A 133 4.06 2.92 18.90
N ALA A 134 3.45 4.05 18.61
CA ALA A 134 3.12 5.03 19.64
C ALA A 134 2.16 4.46 20.69
N VAL A 135 1.08 3.80 20.24
CA VAL A 135 0.08 3.21 21.13
C VAL A 135 0.65 2.05 21.95
N THR A 136 1.49 1.22 21.36
CA THR A 136 2.17 0.13 22.10
C THR A 136 3.00 0.68 23.26
N LYS A 137 3.56 1.88 23.14
CA LYS A 137 4.36 2.52 24.21
C LYS A 137 3.54 3.23 25.29
N VAL A 138 2.23 3.41 25.08
CA VAL A 138 1.35 4.02 26.09
C VAL A 138 1.38 3.21 27.37
N LYS A 139 1.68 3.87 28.49
CA LYS A 139 1.79 3.27 29.83
C LYS A 139 2.64 1.99 29.88
N MET A 140 3.72 1.92 29.11
CA MET A 140 4.56 0.71 29.01
C MET A 140 5.04 0.23 30.37
N ALA A 141 5.57 1.12 31.23
CA ALA A 141 6.03 0.75 32.56
C ALA A 141 4.91 0.14 33.44
N GLN A 142 3.67 0.65 33.33
CA GLN A 142 2.52 0.09 34.05
C GLN A 142 2.16 -1.30 33.51
N LYS A 143 2.18 -1.49 32.17
CA LYS A 143 1.91 -2.78 31.53
C LYS A 143 3.00 -3.80 31.87
N GLU A 144 4.26 -3.38 31.95
CA GLU A 144 5.40 -4.24 32.40
C GLU A 144 5.21 -4.68 33.86
N ALA A 145 4.85 -3.76 34.75
CA ALA A 145 4.58 -4.10 36.16
C ALA A 145 3.38 -5.07 36.30
N GLN A 146 2.43 -5.04 35.41
CA GLN A 146 1.27 -5.95 35.38
C GLN A 146 1.53 -7.26 34.60
N GLY A 147 2.68 -7.42 33.98
CA GLY A 147 3.02 -8.61 33.17
C GLY A 147 2.28 -8.73 31.84
N VAL A 148 1.62 -7.64 31.36
CA VAL A 148 0.82 -7.62 30.12
C VAL A 148 1.45 -6.82 28.98
N ALA A 149 2.69 -6.34 29.19
CA ALA A 149 3.41 -5.58 28.19
C ALA A 149 3.86 -6.44 27.00
N GLU A 150 3.93 -5.83 25.84
CA GLU A 150 4.51 -6.46 24.66
C GLU A 150 6.00 -6.77 24.87
N LYS A 151 6.43 -7.95 24.36
CA LYS A 151 7.81 -8.43 24.46
C LYS A 151 8.79 -7.39 23.89
N ARG A 152 10.03 -7.43 24.39
CA ARG A 152 11.11 -6.53 23.92
C ARG A 152 10.78 -5.03 23.99
N LYS A 153 10.04 -4.61 25.01
CA LYS A 153 9.56 -3.23 25.17
C LYS A 153 8.78 -2.74 23.94
N GLY A 154 7.96 -3.61 23.36
CA GLY A 154 7.13 -3.32 22.20
C GLY A 154 7.89 -3.28 20.85
N ARG A 155 9.15 -3.71 20.79
CA ARG A 155 9.91 -3.77 19.52
C ARG A 155 9.55 -5.05 18.76
N ARG A 156 8.94 -4.84 17.57
CA ARG A 156 8.45 -5.93 16.73
C ARG A 156 9.59 -6.67 16.03
N GLY A 157 9.55 -8.00 16.08
CA GLY A 157 10.45 -8.88 15.31
C GLY A 157 9.91 -9.21 13.92
N PRO A 158 10.65 -10.01 13.12
CA PRO A 158 10.24 -10.37 11.76
C PRO A 158 8.91 -11.14 11.73
N GLY A 159 8.66 -12.05 12.67
CA GLY A 159 7.37 -12.78 12.78
C GLY A 159 6.21 -11.81 12.96
N SER A 160 6.35 -10.83 13.86
CA SER A 160 5.32 -9.81 14.06
C SER A 160 5.14 -8.88 12.86
N VAL A 161 6.20 -8.56 12.09
CA VAL A 161 6.07 -7.80 10.83
C VAL A 161 5.28 -8.61 9.80
N ILE A 162 5.63 -9.89 9.61
CA ILE A 162 4.92 -10.79 8.69
C ILE A 162 3.48 -11.00 9.17
N GLY A 163 3.27 -11.30 10.46
CA GLY A 163 1.96 -11.46 11.05
C GLY A 163 1.04 -10.25 10.87
N SER A 164 1.63 -9.04 10.82
CA SER A 164 0.90 -7.80 10.63
C SER A 164 0.64 -7.42 9.17
N SER A 165 1.28 -8.06 8.20
CA SER A 165 1.29 -7.60 6.81
C SER A 165 1.05 -8.68 5.75
N ALA A 166 0.96 -9.95 6.13
CA ALA A 166 0.88 -11.06 5.18
C ALA A 166 -0.24 -10.89 4.15
N ALA A 167 -1.47 -10.56 4.57
CA ALA A 167 -2.59 -10.34 3.65
C ALA A 167 -2.35 -9.14 2.73
N GLY A 168 -1.81 -8.03 3.26
CA GLY A 168 -1.41 -6.87 2.49
C GLY A 168 -0.32 -7.18 1.46
N CYS A 169 0.66 -8.02 1.82
CA CYS A 169 1.70 -8.50 0.90
C CYS A 169 1.10 -9.32 -0.25
N VAL A 170 0.14 -10.21 0.03
CA VAL A 170 -0.57 -10.96 -1.01
C VAL A 170 -1.28 -10.01 -1.97
N CYS A 171 -2.04 -9.04 -1.45
CA CYS A 171 -2.70 -8.03 -2.29
C CYS A 171 -1.71 -7.23 -3.15
N ALA A 172 -0.56 -6.86 -2.59
CA ALA A 172 0.50 -6.16 -3.32
C ALA A 172 1.06 -7.01 -4.47
N VAL A 173 1.34 -8.29 -4.22
CA VAL A 173 1.80 -9.24 -5.24
C VAL A 173 0.75 -9.40 -6.35
N LEU A 174 -0.52 -9.61 -5.99
CA LEU A 174 -1.61 -9.75 -6.96
C LEU A 174 -1.76 -8.49 -7.83
N THR A 175 -1.57 -7.30 -7.24
CA THR A 175 -1.58 -6.02 -7.97
C THR A 175 -0.39 -5.90 -8.93
N ILE A 176 0.83 -6.26 -8.49
CA ILE A 176 2.05 -6.17 -9.32
C ILE A 176 1.94 -7.05 -10.56
N TYR A 177 1.37 -8.25 -10.42
CA TYR A 177 1.20 -9.20 -11.53
C TYR A 177 -0.11 -9.02 -12.29
N GLY A 178 -0.95 -8.04 -11.95
CA GLY A 178 -2.20 -7.73 -12.63
C GLY A 178 -3.21 -8.88 -12.60
N VAL A 179 -3.21 -9.66 -11.51
CA VAL A 179 -4.11 -10.83 -11.39
C VAL A 179 -5.57 -10.38 -11.38
N GLY A 180 -6.36 -10.92 -12.33
CA GLY A 180 -7.77 -10.58 -12.51
C GLY A 180 -8.02 -9.30 -13.33
N GLY A 181 -6.97 -8.64 -13.87
CA GLY A 181 -7.08 -7.43 -14.68
C GLY A 181 -7.44 -6.18 -13.88
N GLU A 182 -7.85 -5.11 -14.59
CA GLU A 182 -8.10 -3.80 -13.98
C GLU A 182 -9.22 -3.81 -12.93
N ALA A 183 -10.28 -4.58 -13.15
CA ALA A 183 -11.40 -4.70 -12.21
C ALA A 183 -10.95 -5.20 -10.83
N PHE A 184 -10.03 -6.17 -10.80
CA PHE A 184 -9.50 -6.73 -9.57
C PHE A 184 -8.39 -5.87 -8.94
N THR A 185 -7.69 -5.05 -9.71
CA THR A 185 -6.65 -4.16 -9.17
C THR A 185 -7.20 -3.24 -8.07
N ARG A 186 -8.42 -2.70 -8.25
CA ARG A 186 -9.10 -1.90 -7.21
C ARG A 186 -9.46 -2.73 -5.99
N LEU A 187 -9.90 -3.97 -6.18
CA LEU A 187 -10.24 -4.88 -5.08
C LEU A 187 -9.00 -5.28 -4.27
N TRP A 188 -7.88 -5.56 -4.93
CA TRP A 188 -6.63 -5.84 -4.23
C TRP A 188 -6.13 -4.65 -3.43
N ARG A 189 -6.29 -3.44 -3.95
CA ARG A 189 -5.98 -2.20 -3.22
C ARG A 189 -6.87 -2.03 -2.00
N LEU A 190 -8.17 -2.24 -2.12
CA LEU A 190 -9.10 -2.22 -1.01
C LEU A 190 -8.73 -3.28 0.05
N GLY A 191 -8.47 -4.51 -0.37
CA GLY A 191 -8.05 -5.59 0.53
C GLY A 191 -6.74 -5.27 1.27
N PHE A 192 -5.77 -4.66 0.57
CA PHE A 192 -4.54 -4.16 1.17
C PHE A 192 -4.82 -3.17 2.31
N ILE A 193 -5.64 -2.15 2.06
CA ILE A 193 -5.96 -1.12 3.06
C ILE A 193 -6.74 -1.73 4.22
N ALA A 194 -7.75 -2.54 3.92
CA ALA A 194 -8.56 -3.21 4.94
C ALA A 194 -7.72 -4.09 5.87
N SER A 195 -6.70 -4.79 5.34
CA SER A 195 -5.78 -5.60 6.15
C SER A 195 -5.01 -4.77 7.18
N PHE A 196 -4.52 -3.58 6.79
CA PHE A 196 -3.83 -2.68 7.71
C PHE A 196 -4.79 -1.94 8.66
N CYS A 197 -5.99 -1.60 8.22
CA CYS A 197 -7.06 -1.07 9.10
C CYS A 197 -7.40 -2.09 10.19
N THR A 198 -7.58 -3.36 9.82
CA THR A 198 -7.82 -4.46 10.75
C THR A 198 -6.67 -4.59 11.74
N LYS A 199 -5.42 -4.60 11.26
CA LYS A 199 -4.27 -4.74 12.15
C LYS A 199 -4.07 -3.55 13.07
N LEU A 200 -4.29 -2.31 12.60
CA LEU A 200 -4.20 -1.15 13.47
C LEU A 200 -5.30 -1.18 14.53
N SER A 201 -6.52 -1.48 14.13
CA SER A 201 -7.69 -1.59 15.03
C SER A 201 -7.41 -2.61 16.13
N ASP A 202 -6.97 -3.82 15.79
CA ASP A 202 -6.58 -4.84 16.75
C ASP A 202 -5.47 -4.37 17.70
N THR A 203 -4.38 -3.83 17.16
CA THR A 203 -3.25 -3.35 17.98
C THR A 203 -3.69 -2.26 18.94
N VAL A 204 -4.47 -1.28 18.48
CA VAL A 204 -4.93 -0.17 19.33
C VAL A 204 -5.93 -0.66 20.36
N SER A 205 -6.84 -1.55 19.97
CA SER A 205 -7.84 -2.16 20.88
C SER A 205 -7.15 -2.89 22.03
N SER A 206 -6.20 -3.78 21.72
CA SER A 206 -5.47 -4.56 22.72
C SER A 206 -4.60 -3.68 23.62
N GLU A 207 -3.85 -2.74 23.05
CA GLU A 207 -2.91 -1.90 23.82
C GLU A 207 -3.62 -0.87 24.71
N ILE A 208 -4.71 -0.26 24.22
CA ILE A 208 -5.56 0.64 25.02
C ILE A 208 -6.35 -0.14 26.06
N GLY A 209 -6.86 -1.32 25.72
CA GLY A 209 -7.51 -2.22 26.66
C GLY A 209 -6.59 -2.61 27.83
N LYS A 210 -5.34 -2.99 27.54
CA LYS A 210 -4.31 -3.26 28.58
C LYS A 210 -3.96 -2.00 29.42
N ALA A 211 -3.94 -0.81 28.82
CA ALA A 211 -3.53 0.42 29.49
C ALA A 211 -4.64 1.08 30.32
N TYR A 212 -5.87 1.07 29.81
CA TYR A 212 -6.99 1.85 30.35
C TYR A 212 -8.27 1.07 30.62
N GLY A 213 -8.41 -0.18 30.09
CA GLY A 213 -9.62 -0.99 30.27
C GLY A 213 -9.98 -1.13 31.74
N LYS A 214 -11.16 -0.69 32.15
CA LYS A 214 -11.63 -0.80 33.54
C LYS A 214 -12.09 -2.21 33.85
N THR A 215 -12.87 -2.77 32.96
CA THR A 215 -13.36 -4.15 33.05
C THR A 215 -13.08 -4.86 31.74
N THR A 216 -12.59 -6.09 31.85
CA THR A 216 -12.24 -6.92 30.71
C THR A 216 -13.12 -8.18 30.71
N TYR A 217 -13.77 -8.44 29.59
CA TYR A 217 -14.71 -9.54 29.42
C TYR A 217 -14.18 -10.53 28.39
N LEU A 218 -14.31 -11.81 28.65
CA LEU A 218 -14.09 -12.84 27.64
C LEU A 218 -15.24 -12.81 26.62
N VAL A 219 -14.91 -12.69 25.34
CA VAL A 219 -15.91 -12.47 24.27
C VAL A 219 -16.90 -13.63 24.12
N THR A 220 -16.51 -14.86 24.49
CA THR A 220 -17.32 -16.07 24.30
C THR A 220 -18.41 -16.28 25.34
N ASN A 221 -18.28 -15.75 26.58
CA ASN A 221 -19.21 -15.98 27.67
C ASN A 221 -19.41 -14.76 28.56
N PHE A 222 -18.85 -13.63 28.25
CA PHE A 222 -18.93 -12.36 28.99
C PHE A 222 -18.45 -12.43 30.46
N GLN A 223 -17.69 -13.45 30.80
CA GLN A 223 -17.06 -13.52 32.13
C GLN A 223 -15.97 -12.45 32.27
N ILE A 224 -15.89 -11.84 33.44
CA ILE A 224 -14.85 -10.89 33.80
C ILE A 224 -13.56 -11.68 33.99
N VAL A 225 -12.51 -11.27 33.28
CA VAL A 225 -11.19 -11.91 33.28
C VAL A 225 -10.07 -10.87 33.49
N PRO A 226 -8.88 -11.29 33.93
CA PRO A 226 -7.74 -10.39 34.03
C PRO A 226 -7.38 -9.75 32.68
N ARG A 227 -6.82 -8.53 32.73
CA ARG A 227 -6.29 -7.86 31.55
C ARG A 227 -5.19 -8.71 30.92
N GLY A 228 -5.14 -8.74 29.60
CA GLY A 228 -4.16 -9.53 28.84
C GLY A 228 -4.53 -11.00 28.65
N THR A 229 -5.72 -11.44 29.12
CA THR A 229 -6.27 -12.75 28.77
C THR A 229 -6.58 -12.79 27.27
N GLU A 230 -6.17 -13.87 26.59
CA GLU A 230 -6.41 -14.04 25.16
C GLU A 230 -7.91 -14.09 24.86
N GLY A 231 -8.32 -13.33 23.83
CA GLY A 231 -9.74 -13.18 23.46
C GLY A 231 -10.57 -12.32 24.40
N ALA A 232 -9.95 -11.65 25.36
CA ALA A 232 -10.65 -10.73 26.24
C ALA A 232 -10.73 -9.31 25.64
N VAL A 233 -11.88 -8.66 25.79
CA VAL A 233 -12.18 -7.32 25.27
C VAL A 233 -12.55 -6.36 26.38
N SER A 234 -12.33 -5.07 26.18
CA SER A 234 -12.83 -3.99 27.04
C SER A 234 -13.52 -2.92 26.21
N VAL A 235 -14.44 -2.18 26.80
CA VAL A 235 -15.14 -1.09 26.10
C VAL A 235 -14.16 -0.03 25.61
N GLU A 236 -13.22 0.37 26.46
CA GLU A 236 -12.20 1.38 26.11
C GLU A 236 -11.31 0.91 24.95
N GLY A 237 -10.91 -0.36 24.97
CA GLY A 237 -10.14 -0.97 23.88
C GLY A 237 -10.93 -1.01 22.58
N THR A 238 -12.17 -1.51 22.62
CA THR A 238 -13.03 -1.63 21.43
C THR A 238 -13.30 -0.28 20.78
N VAL A 239 -13.63 0.75 21.57
CA VAL A 239 -13.84 2.12 21.04
C VAL A 239 -12.56 2.67 20.44
N ALA A 240 -11.42 2.48 21.10
CA ALA A 240 -10.13 2.93 20.58
C ALA A 240 -9.75 2.22 19.26
N GLY A 241 -10.01 0.93 19.16
CA GLY A 241 -9.80 0.15 17.94
C GLY A 241 -10.71 0.61 16.78
N LEU A 242 -11.97 0.89 17.06
CA LEU A 242 -12.90 1.46 16.08
C LEU A 242 -12.37 2.81 15.54
N LEU A 243 -11.98 3.72 16.44
CA LEU A 243 -11.42 5.02 16.04
C LEU A 243 -10.13 4.86 15.23
N ALA A 244 -9.29 3.89 15.55
CA ALA A 244 -8.05 3.60 14.83
C ALA A 244 -8.32 3.10 13.39
N SER A 245 -9.32 2.23 13.19
CA SER A 245 -9.69 1.78 11.84
C SER A 245 -10.28 2.93 11.02
N ILE A 246 -11.12 3.79 11.61
CA ILE A 246 -11.65 4.99 10.95
C ILE A 246 -10.50 5.91 10.54
N LEU A 247 -9.55 6.17 11.44
CA LEU A 247 -8.41 7.04 11.17
C LEU A 247 -7.57 6.52 9.99
N LEU A 248 -7.20 5.24 9.99
CA LEU A 248 -6.33 4.71 8.93
C LEU A 248 -7.08 4.59 7.60
N ALA A 249 -8.35 4.20 7.60
CA ALA A 249 -9.17 4.17 6.39
C ALA A 249 -9.35 5.58 5.80
N THR A 250 -9.54 6.60 6.66
CA THR A 250 -9.58 8.01 6.24
C THR A 250 -8.26 8.46 5.63
N ILE A 251 -7.12 8.07 6.22
CA ILE A 251 -5.79 8.33 5.62
C ILE A 251 -5.72 7.68 4.23
N GLY A 252 -6.16 6.43 4.06
CA GLY A 252 -6.22 5.76 2.76
C GLY A 252 -7.07 6.51 1.73
N CYS A 253 -8.20 7.09 2.17
CA CYS A 253 -9.06 7.92 1.33
C CYS A 253 -8.39 9.25 0.94
N LEU A 254 -7.75 9.93 1.89
CA LEU A 254 -7.03 11.17 1.64
C LEU A 254 -5.82 11.00 0.71
N LEU A 255 -5.19 9.83 0.75
CA LEU A 255 -4.12 9.44 -0.17
C LEU A 255 -4.63 9.04 -1.56
N GLY A 256 -5.95 9.01 -1.78
CA GLY A 256 -6.58 8.65 -3.06
C GLY A 256 -6.57 7.15 -3.37
N GLU A 257 -6.30 6.31 -2.37
CA GLU A 257 -6.22 4.86 -2.55
C GLU A 257 -7.59 4.18 -2.52
N ILE A 258 -8.55 4.73 -1.76
CA ILE A 258 -9.95 4.28 -1.65
C ILE A 258 -10.90 5.47 -1.67
N ASN A 259 -12.18 5.20 -1.95
CA ASN A 259 -13.24 6.21 -1.91
C ASN A 259 -13.99 6.20 -0.55
N VAL A 260 -14.86 7.18 -0.33
CA VAL A 260 -15.60 7.33 0.94
C VAL A 260 -16.46 6.11 1.30
N PRO A 261 -17.25 5.49 0.41
CA PRO A 261 -17.94 4.23 0.69
C PRO A 261 -16.99 3.09 1.10
N GLU A 262 -15.82 2.99 0.49
CA GLU A 262 -14.81 1.97 0.81
C GLU A 262 -14.18 2.16 2.20
N VAL A 263 -14.16 3.41 2.73
CA VAL A 263 -13.77 3.69 4.12
C VAL A 263 -14.69 2.93 5.09
N LEU A 264 -16.01 3.01 4.87
CA LEU A 264 -16.98 2.32 5.72
C LEU A 264 -16.81 0.80 5.63
N ILE A 265 -16.58 0.27 4.44
CA ILE A 265 -16.29 -1.16 4.23
C ILE A 265 -15.06 -1.60 5.04
N CYS A 266 -13.94 -0.85 4.95
CA CYS A 266 -12.73 -1.15 5.71
C CYS A 266 -12.99 -1.16 7.23
N VAL A 267 -13.76 -0.20 7.73
CA VAL A 267 -14.09 -0.10 9.15
C VAL A 267 -14.94 -1.29 9.59
N ILE A 268 -16.02 -1.59 8.88
CA ILE A 268 -16.92 -2.72 9.24
C ILE A 268 -16.16 -4.05 9.17
N ALA A 269 -15.41 -4.28 8.08
CA ALA A 269 -14.61 -5.50 7.91
C ALA A 269 -13.60 -5.67 9.06
N SER A 270 -12.94 -4.58 9.48
CA SER A 270 -12.00 -4.59 10.60
C SER A 270 -12.66 -4.99 11.93
N GLN A 271 -13.85 -4.44 12.23
CA GLN A 271 -14.54 -4.77 13.50
C GLN A 271 -15.03 -6.22 13.52
N ILE A 272 -15.56 -6.72 12.40
CA ILE A 272 -15.98 -8.13 12.29
C ILE A 272 -14.77 -9.05 12.43
N ALA A 273 -13.66 -8.74 11.78
CA ALA A 273 -12.44 -9.54 11.87
C ALA A 273 -11.87 -9.57 13.29
N ASN A 274 -11.80 -8.43 13.98
CA ASN A 274 -11.31 -8.34 15.35
C ASN A 274 -12.21 -9.10 16.35
N LEU A 275 -13.53 -9.10 16.13
CA LEU A 275 -14.43 -9.94 16.89
C LEU A 275 -14.13 -11.42 16.67
N GLY A 276 -13.92 -11.83 15.41
CA GLY A 276 -13.52 -13.19 15.05
C GLY A 276 -12.19 -13.59 15.69
N GLU A 277 -11.19 -12.70 15.69
CA GLU A 277 -9.91 -12.90 16.36
C GLU A 277 -10.08 -13.15 17.85
N SER A 278 -10.88 -12.31 18.52
CA SER A 278 -11.15 -12.45 19.95
C SER A 278 -11.84 -13.79 20.27
N ILE A 279 -12.76 -14.28 19.42
CA ILE A 279 -13.39 -15.59 19.55
C ILE A 279 -12.34 -16.71 19.38
N ILE A 280 -11.49 -16.62 18.37
CA ILE A 280 -10.39 -17.60 18.11
C ILE A 280 -9.42 -17.62 19.29
N GLY A 281 -9.02 -16.46 19.79
CA GLY A 281 -8.15 -16.30 20.95
C GLY A 281 -8.74 -17.00 22.19
N ALA A 282 -10.00 -16.68 22.52
CA ALA A 282 -10.69 -17.27 23.66
C ALA A 282 -10.91 -18.79 23.52
N ALA A 283 -11.22 -19.26 22.30
CA ALA A 283 -11.59 -20.65 22.07
C ALA A 283 -10.39 -21.60 21.93
N PHE A 284 -9.29 -21.16 21.32
CA PHE A 284 -8.24 -22.06 20.86
C PHE A 284 -6.84 -21.67 21.32
N GLN A 285 -6.52 -20.37 21.49
CA GLN A 285 -5.14 -19.95 21.77
C GLN A 285 -4.67 -20.46 23.13
N GLY A 286 -3.44 -20.99 23.18
CA GLY A 286 -2.85 -21.54 24.39
C GLY A 286 -3.37 -22.93 24.81
N LYS A 287 -4.29 -23.57 24.06
CA LYS A 287 -4.81 -24.91 24.35
C LYS A 287 -3.97 -26.01 23.72
N GLU A 288 -4.05 -27.21 24.30
CA GLU A 288 -3.42 -28.42 23.73
C GLU A 288 -4.00 -28.70 22.33
N GLY A 289 -3.13 -29.06 21.39
CA GLY A 289 -3.49 -29.23 19.97
C GLY A 289 -3.42 -27.96 19.12
N PHE A 290 -3.41 -26.77 19.72
CA PHE A 290 -3.36 -25.48 19.02
C PHE A 290 -2.09 -24.67 19.31
N ARG A 291 -0.98 -25.32 19.67
CA ARG A 291 0.32 -24.66 19.98
C ARG A 291 0.88 -23.82 18.81
N TRP A 292 0.51 -24.17 17.58
CA TRP A 292 0.85 -23.40 16.37
C TRP A 292 0.13 -22.07 16.29
N LEU A 293 -1.02 -21.94 16.96
CA LEU A 293 -1.85 -20.74 16.96
C LEU A 293 -1.27 -19.72 17.96
N ASN A 294 -0.07 -19.26 17.67
CA ASN A 294 0.57 -18.20 18.41
C ASN A 294 0.02 -16.82 17.96
N ASN A 295 0.43 -15.76 18.64
CA ASN A 295 -0.05 -14.40 18.34
C ASN A 295 0.21 -13.97 16.88
N ASP A 296 1.35 -14.36 16.27
CA ASP A 296 1.64 -14.02 14.87
C ASP A 296 0.69 -14.75 13.91
N ALA A 297 0.36 -16.03 14.19
CA ALA A 297 -0.60 -16.80 13.37
C ALA A 297 -2.03 -16.27 13.50
N VAL A 298 -2.47 -15.93 14.71
CA VAL A 298 -3.79 -15.30 14.93
C VAL A 298 -3.89 -13.97 14.20
N ASN A 299 -2.84 -13.17 14.22
CA ASN A 299 -2.78 -11.91 13.47
C ASN A 299 -2.91 -12.12 11.96
N VAL A 300 -2.23 -13.12 11.37
CA VAL A 300 -2.38 -13.45 9.94
C VAL A 300 -3.83 -13.82 9.62
N ILE A 301 -4.46 -14.62 10.45
CA ILE A 301 -5.88 -15.00 10.28
C ILE A 301 -6.76 -13.76 10.33
N ASN A 302 -6.59 -12.92 11.34
CA ASN A 302 -7.38 -11.69 11.54
C ASN A 302 -7.30 -10.76 10.32
N ILE A 303 -6.08 -10.39 9.90
CA ILE A 303 -5.92 -9.48 8.76
C ILE A 303 -6.39 -10.09 7.43
N SER A 304 -6.34 -11.42 7.32
CA SER A 304 -6.86 -12.13 6.14
C SER A 304 -8.39 -12.11 6.11
N ILE A 305 -9.04 -12.31 7.25
CA ILE A 305 -10.50 -12.18 7.38
C ILE A 305 -10.93 -10.75 7.00
N GLY A 306 -10.28 -9.71 7.58
CA GLY A 306 -10.60 -8.32 7.27
C GLY A 306 -10.42 -7.98 5.78
N CYS A 307 -9.33 -8.46 5.17
CA CYS A 307 -9.07 -8.31 3.74
C CYS A 307 -10.17 -8.96 2.88
N ILE A 308 -10.48 -10.23 3.13
CA ILE A 308 -11.48 -11.00 2.37
C ILE A 308 -12.87 -10.39 2.54
N LEU A 309 -13.27 -10.05 3.75
CA LEU A 309 -14.55 -9.41 4.01
C LEU A 309 -14.71 -8.10 3.24
N ALA A 310 -13.69 -7.23 3.24
CA ALA A 310 -13.74 -5.98 2.51
C ALA A 310 -13.91 -6.19 1.00
N VAL A 311 -13.18 -7.13 0.43
CA VAL A 311 -13.28 -7.47 -1.00
C VAL A 311 -14.67 -8.02 -1.33
N LEU A 312 -15.19 -8.95 -0.51
CA LEU A 312 -16.52 -9.53 -0.73
C LEU A 312 -17.64 -8.48 -0.57
N MET A 313 -17.57 -7.63 0.44
CA MET A 313 -18.55 -6.54 0.64
C MET A 313 -18.57 -5.59 -0.56
N GLN A 314 -17.40 -5.22 -1.08
CA GLN A 314 -17.32 -4.37 -2.26
C GLN A 314 -17.91 -5.05 -3.51
N GLN A 315 -17.62 -6.31 -3.73
CA GLN A 315 -18.19 -7.07 -4.85
C GLN A 315 -19.71 -7.18 -4.76
N LEU A 316 -20.24 -7.46 -3.57
CA LEU A 316 -21.69 -7.50 -3.35
C LEU A 316 -22.35 -6.17 -3.66
N LEU A 317 -21.77 -5.05 -3.21
CA LEU A 317 -22.31 -3.71 -3.48
C LEU A 317 -22.29 -3.38 -4.98
N GLN A 318 -21.23 -3.75 -5.69
CA GLN A 318 -21.14 -3.55 -7.14
C GLN A 318 -22.21 -4.35 -7.90
N ASN A 319 -22.47 -5.59 -7.50
CA ASN A 319 -23.50 -6.42 -8.12
C ASN A 319 -24.93 -5.91 -7.86
N TRP A 320 -25.17 -5.19 -6.76
CA TRP A 320 -26.47 -4.59 -6.48
C TRP A 320 -26.77 -3.29 -7.24
N GLN A 321 -25.72 -2.67 -7.79
CA GLN A 321 -25.82 -1.42 -8.54
C GLN A 321 -25.94 -1.66 -10.08
N MET A 322 -25.73 -2.88 -10.53
CA MET A 322 -25.94 -3.31 -11.92
C MET A 322 -27.36 -3.88 -12.14
#